data_0b276ddb5a810ffd744d87c6d6a962a8
#
_entry.id   0b276ddb5a810ffd744d87c6d6a962a8
#
_cell.length_a   1.000
_cell.length_b   1.000
_cell.length_c   1.000
_cell.angle_alpha   90.00
_cell.angle_beta   90.00
_cell.angle_gamma   90.00
#
_symmetry.space_group_name_H-M   'P 1'
#
loop_
_entity.id
_entity.type
_entity.pdbx_description
1 polymer ?
#
loop_
_entity_poly.entity_id
_entity_poly.type
_entity_poly.pdbx_seq_one_letter_code
_entity_poly.pdbx_strand_id
1 'polypeptide(L)'
;IIIGVMALVILVSLVSGATGTVTDTISSLGSNLLTVTVSDDKGKPVTLDTLDEWMADERIGLAAPSATASATGKYGSTTKTVTVYGATPAYATINGQTLLLGRFLNQADVENHTNVCIIPEKTAEDMIGYTDCLGEELSLNGVKYTVVGVFQDDDESLTGILTKNSMMAYVPYTSLMRLSSTVSSSFSSFSVSAPENGNIDTAESAMKQLLLERFHEDEDAFSILSQNMLEDAMTNV
;
A
#
# COMPACT_ATOMS: atom_id res chain seq x y z
N ILE A 1 44.51 -19.22 -15.32
CA ILE A 1 43.28 -19.51 -16.11
C ILE A 1 42.12 -19.94 -15.20
N ILE A 2 42.33 -20.87 -14.25
CA ILE A 2 41.29 -21.40 -13.35
C ILE A 2 40.69 -20.28 -12.45
N ILE A 3 41.50 -19.36 -11.91
CA ILE A 3 41.06 -18.26 -11.04
C ILE A 3 40.17 -17.27 -11.82
N GLY A 4 40.50 -16.99 -13.09
CA GLY A 4 39.70 -16.09 -13.93
C GLY A 4 38.32 -16.66 -14.26
N VAL A 5 38.22 -17.97 -14.52
CA VAL A 5 36.94 -18.64 -14.77
C VAL A 5 36.09 -18.70 -13.51
N MET A 6 36.70 -18.97 -12.34
CA MET A 6 35.96 -18.93 -11.06
C MET A 6 35.44 -17.56 -10.74
N ALA A 7 36.21 -16.49 -10.95
CA ALA A 7 35.77 -15.15 -10.73
C ALA A 7 34.59 -14.78 -11.64
N LEU A 8 34.63 -15.20 -12.90
CA LEU A 8 33.56 -14.96 -13.88
C LEU A 8 32.27 -15.72 -13.51
N VAL A 9 32.40 -16.98 -13.07
CA VAL A 9 31.24 -17.79 -12.62
C VAL A 9 30.61 -17.20 -11.37
N ILE A 10 31.40 -16.73 -10.40
CA ILE A 10 30.88 -16.08 -9.20
C ILE A 10 30.16 -14.79 -9.55
N LEU A 11 30.73 -13.99 -10.46
CA LEU A 11 30.11 -12.73 -10.91
C LEU A 11 28.79 -12.96 -11.65
N VAL A 12 28.73 -13.94 -12.55
CA VAL A 12 27.51 -14.34 -13.27
C VAL A 12 26.48 -14.92 -12.30
N SER A 13 26.91 -15.74 -11.33
CA SER A 13 25.98 -16.29 -10.32
C SER A 13 25.41 -15.21 -9.39
N LEU A 14 26.21 -14.22 -9.01
CA LEU A 14 25.76 -13.07 -8.21
C LEU A 14 24.76 -12.21 -8.98
N VAL A 15 25.04 -11.90 -10.24
CA VAL A 15 24.12 -11.14 -11.11
C VAL A 15 22.83 -11.92 -11.37
N SER A 16 22.92 -13.21 -11.69
CA SER A 16 21.74 -14.05 -11.91
C SER A 16 20.93 -14.27 -10.63
N GLY A 17 21.59 -14.40 -9.47
CA GLY A 17 20.93 -14.49 -8.18
C GLY A 17 20.20 -13.19 -7.79
N ALA A 18 20.85 -12.04 -8.01
CA ALA A 18 20.23 -10.75 -7.76
C ALA A 18 19.04 -10.47 -8.69
N THR A 19 19.16 -10.82 -9.98
CA THR A 19 18.07 -10.64 -10.96
C THR A 19 16.91 -11.58 -10.66
N GLY A 20 17.16 -12.84 -10.31
CA GLY A 20 16.10 -13.79 -9.91
C GLY A 20 15.35 -13.33 -8.67
N THR A 21 16.05 -12.87 -7.64
CA THR A 21 15.43 -12.37 -6.40
C THR A 21 14.58 -11.12 -6.65
N VAL A 22 15.04 -10.21 -7.51
CA VAL A 22 14.27 -9.00 -7.88
C VAL A 22 13.02 -9.37 -8.67
N THR A 23 13.11 -10.31 -9.61
CA THR A 23 11.97 -10.76 -10.42
C THR A 23 10.94 -11.50 -9.56
N ASP A 24 11.36 -12.39 -8.66
CA ASP A 24 10.46 -13.12 -7.77
C ASP A 24 9.80 -12.18 -6.76
N THR A 25 10.50 -11.14 -6.32
CA THR A 25 9.96 -10.14 -5.38
C THR A 25 8.96 -9.21 -6.07
N ILE A 26 9.18 -8.82 -7.32
CA ILE A 26 8.22 -8.06 -8.11
C ILE A 26 6.97 -8.90 -8.38
N SER A 27 7.12 -10.19 -8.65
CA SER A 27 6.00 -11.13 -8.82
C SER A 27 5.18 -11.33 -7.55
N SER A 28 5.79 -11.20 -6.36
CA SER A 28 5.09 -11.29 -5.07
C SER A 28 4.29 -10.03 -4.71
N LEU A 29 4.56 -8.89 -5.35
CA LEU A 29 3.79 -7.65 -5.18
C LEU A 29 2.39 -7.70 -5.84
N GLY A 30 1.98 -8.85 -6.36
CA GLY A 30 0.69 -9.08 -7.00
C GLY A 30 0.67 -8.60 -8.45
N SER A 31 0.76 -9.54 -9.39
CA SER A 31 0.81 -9.28 -10.84
C SER A 31 -0.42 -8.57 -11.43
N ASN A 32 -1.37 -8.12 -10.61
CA ASN A 32 -2.63 -7.53 -11.00
C ASN A 32 -2.89 -6.15 -10.36
N LEU A 33 -1.83 -5.36 -10.13
CA LEU A 33 -1.93 -4.06 -9.48
C LEU A 33 -1.44 -2.93 -10.40
N LEU A 34 -2.25 -1.88 -10.48
CA LEU A 34 -1.91 -0.60 -11.10
C LEU A 34 -1.67 0.44 -10.00
N THR A 35 -0.62 1.22 -10.13
CA THR A 35 -0.43 2.43 -9.35
C THR A 35 -0.72 3.63 -10.23
N VAL A 36 -1.68 4.44 -9.83
CA VAL A 36 -2.08 5.67 -10.52
C VAL A 36 -1.58 6.86 -9.72
N THR A 37 -0.94 7.80 -10.41
CA THR A 37 -0.52 9.09 -9.84
C THR A 37 -1.11 10.21 -10.67
N VAL A 38 -1.80 11.13 -10.03
CA VAL A 38 -2.40 12.32 -10.63
C VAL A 38 -1.45 13.50 -10.39
N SER A 39 -0.96 14.08 -11.47
CA SER A 39 -0.03 15.23 -11.44
C SER A 39 -0.78 16.57 -11.47
N ASP A 40 -1.93 16.61 -12.17
CA ASP A 40 -2.78 17.81 -12.28
C ASP A 40 -4.25 17.38 -12.29
N ASP A 41 -4.97 17.67 -11.22
CA ASP A 41 -6.39 17.25 -11.05
C ASP A 41 -7.38 18.10 -11.86
N LYS A 42 -6.93 19.11 -12.58
CA LYS A 42 -7.76 20.03 -13.39
C LYS A 42 -8.95 20.61 -12.62
N GLY A 43 -8.83 20.75 -11.31
CA GLY A 43 -9.92 21.18 -10.44
C GLY A 43 -10.99 20.12 -10.18
N LYS A 44 -10.71 18.86 -10.51
CA LYS A 44 -11.56 17.69 -10.24
C LYS A 44 -10.80 16.66 -9.39
N PRO A 45 -10.53 16.96 -8.11
CA PRO A 45 -9.72 16.11 -7.26
C PRO A 45 -10.29 14.70 -7.13
N VAL A 46 -9.41 13.71 -7.01
CA VAL A 46 -9.81 12.32 -6.74
C VAL A 46 -10.07 12.17 -5.25
N THR A 47 -11.24 11.65 -4.91
CA THR A 47 -11.72 11.42 -3.54
C THR A 47 -12.15 9.97 -3.35
N LEU A 48 -12.48 9.57 -2.12
CA LEU A 48 -13.02 8.22 -1.86
C LEU A 48 -14.28 7.96 -2.69
N ASP A 49 -15.22 8.92 -2.76
CA ASP A 49 -16.44 8.79 -3.58
C ASP A 49 -16.12 8.55 -5.06
N THR A 50 -15.04 9.18 -5.56
CA THR A 50 -14.58 8.95 -6.94
C THR A 50 -14.07 7.52 -7.14
N LEU A 51 -13.34 6.96 -6.16
CA LEU A 51 -12.89 5.57 -6.26
C LEU A 51 -14.09 4.61 -6.19
N ASP A 52 -15.07 4.88 -5.32
CA ASP A 52 -16.29 4.07 -5.21
C ASP A 52 -17.09 4.10 -6.53
N GLU A 53 -17.17 5.27 -7.20
CA GLU A 53 -17.77 5.40 -8.51
C GLU A 53 -17.02 4.58 -9.57
N TRP A 54 -15.69 4.62 -9.59
CA TRP A 54 -14.88 3.85 -10.54
C TRP A 54 -14.92 2.35 -10.29
N MET A 55 -15.01 1.92 -9.04
CA MET A 55 -15.20 0.50 -8.68
C MET A 55 -16.56 -0.06 -9.13
N ALA A 56 -17.50 0.77 -9.54
CA ALA A 56 -18.75 0.32 -10.15
C ALA A 56 -18.58 -0.17 -11.62
N ASP A 57 -17.44 0.12 -12.25
CA ASP A 57 -17.08 -0.42 -13.56
C ASP A 57 -16.59 -1.86 -13.42
N GLU A 58 -17.28 -2.81 -14.07
CA GLU A 58 -16.95 -4.25 -13.99
C GLU A 58 -15.53 -4.60 -14.47
N ARG A 59 -14.88 -3.69 -15.21
CA ARG A 59 -13.51 -3.87 -15.70
C ARG A 59 -12.47 -3.51 -14.64
N ILE A 60 -12.88 -2.85 -13.56
CA ILE A 60 -12.05 -2.43 -12.44
C ILE A 60 -12.37 -3.30 -11.23
N GLY A 61 -11.37 -3.79 -10.56
CA GLY A 61 -11.53 -4.52 -9.32
C GLY A 61 -11.67 -3.60 -8.11
N LEU A 62 -10.73 -3.67 -7.20
CA LEU A 62 -10.70 -2.83 -6.01
C LEU A 62 -9.81 -1.61 -6.24
N ALA A 63 -10.13 -0.51 -5.58
CA ALA A 63 -9.29 0.69 -5.55
C ALA A 63 -9.08 1.17 -4.10
N ALA A 64 -7.88 1.65 -3.81
CA ALA A 64 -7.55 2.18 -2.49
C ALA A 64 -6.60 3.39 -2.59
N PRO A 65 -6.81 4.45 -1.80
CA PRO A 65 -5.92 5.58 -1.76
C PRO A 65 -4.57 5.20 -1.17
N SER A 66 -3.51 5.86 -1.63
CA SER A 66 -2.16 5.77 -1.07
C SER A 66 -1.85 7.05 -0.32
N ALA A 67 -2.03 7.04 1.00
CA ALA A 67 -1.70 8.18 1.85
C ALA A 67 -1.03 7.74 3.14
N THR A 68 -0.01 8.45 3.51
CA THR A 68 0.76 8.21 4.72
C THR A 68 1.01 9.51 5.48
N ALA A 69 1.16 9.39 6.78
CA ALA A 69 1.62 10.46 7.64
C ALA A 69 2.57 9.92 8.72
N SER A 70 3.47 10.77 9.20
CA SER A 70 4.31 10.43 10.35
C SER A 70 3.61 10.86 11.63
N ALA A 71 3.59 9.99 12.63
CA ALA A 71 3.02 10.28 13.94
C ALA A 71 3.95 9.84 15.07
N THR A 72 3.83 10.49 16.21
CA THR A 72 4.45 10.01 17.45
C THR A 72 3.53 8.98 18.08
N GLY A 73 3.95 7.72 18.03
CA GLY A 73 3.27 6.60 18.69
C GLY A 73 3.71 6.49 20.14
N LYS A 74 2.75 6.29 21.04
CA LYS A 74 3.01 6.11 22.46
C LYS A 74 2.14 4.99 23.05
N TYR A 75 2.77 4.07 23.76
CA TYR A 75 2.12 3.06 24.59
C TYR A 75 2.86 2.91 25.91
N GLY A 76 2.18 3.15 27.02
CA GLY A 76 2.83 3.17 28.35
C GLY A 76 4.00 4.18 28.41
N SER A 77 5.20 3.67 28.66
CA SER A 77 6.45 4.46 28.65
C SER A 77 7.17 4.46 27.30
N THR A 78 6.76 3.61 26.36
CA THR A 78 7.37 3.49 25.03
C THR A 78 6.87 4.61 24.11
N THR A 79 7.80 5.30 23.48
CA THR A 79 7.50 6.35 22.49
C THR A 79 8.39 6.14 21.28
N LYS A 80 7.81 6.02 20.09
CA LYS A 80 8.51 5.84 18.81
C LYS A 80 7.82 6.63 17.71
N THR A 81 8.54 6.90 16.64
CA THR A 81 7.94 7.42 15.40
C THR A 81 7.26 6.28 14.66
N VAL A 82 6.02 6.49 14.26
CA VAL A 82 5.18 5.52 13.56
C VAL A 82 4.76 6.12 12.21
N THR A 83 4.93 5.37 11.13
CA THR A 83 4.34 5.71 9.83
C THR A 83 2.91 5.20 9.83
N VAL A 84 1.96 6.12 9.68
CA VAL A 84 0.54 5.81 9.69
C VAL A 84 0.00 5.83 8.27
N TYR A 85 -0.59 4.73 7.87
CA TYR A 85 -1.22 4.54 6.55
C TYR A 85 -2.71 4.75 6.67
N GLY A 86 -3.28 5.55 5.76
CA GLY A 86 -4.73 5.68 5.61
C GLY A 86 -5.26 4.56 4.75
N ALA A 87 -6.06 3.68 5.34
CA ALA A 87 -6.56 2.49 4.68
C ALA A 87 -8.08 2.51 4.51
N THR A 88 -8.56 1.84 3.46
CA THR A 88 -9.95 1.51 3.20
C THR A 88 -10.14 -0.01 3.33
N PRO A 89 -11.36 -0.54 3.32
CA PRO A 89 -11.59 -1.99 3.34
C PRO A 89 -10.87 -2.74 2.20
N ALA A 90 -10.72 -2.11 1.03
CA ALA A 90 -10.03 -2.67 -0.11
C ALA A 90 -8.50 -2.79 0.06
N TYR A 91 -7.91 -2.01 0.96
CA TYR A 91 -6.47 -1.87 1.11
C TYR A 91 -5.77 -3.22 1.37
N ALA A 92 -6.29 -4.04 2.28
CA ALA A 92 -5.67 -5.32 2.62
C ALA A 92 -5.63 -6.29 1.44
N THR A 93 -6.74 -6.40 0.73
CA THR A 93 -6.86 -7.29 -0.43
C THR A 93 -5.92 -6.84 -1.55
N ILE A 94 -5.90 -5.53 -1.85
CA ILE A 94 -5.03 -4.95 -2.88
C ILE A 94 -3.56 -5.20 -2.57
N ASN A 95 -3.14 -5.03 -1.31
CA ASN A 95 -1.75 -5.15 -0.91
C ASN A 95 -1.36 -6.54 -0.40
N GLY A 96 -2.22 -7.54 -0.55
CA GLY A 96 -1.94 -8.93 -0.15
C GLY A 96 -1.71 -9.09 1.36
N GLN A 97 -2.23 -8.18 2.19
CA GLN A 97 -2.00 -8.21 3.63
C GLN A 97 -2.78 -9.34 4.30
N THR A 98 -2.10 -10.14 5.09
CA THR A 98 -2.70 -11.24 5.86
C THR A 98 -2.86 -10.85 7.32
N LEU A 99 -4.05 -11.08 7.88
CA LEU A 99 -4.31 -10.89 9.30
C LEU A 99 -3.78 -12.08 10.10
N LEU A 100 -3.01 -11.79 11.13
CA LEU A 100 -2.61 -12.76 12.15
C LEU A 100 -3.69 -12.88 13.24
N LEU A 101 -4.22 -11.73 13.69
CA LEU A 101 -5.23 -11.65 14.75
C LEU A 101 -6.26 -10.55 14.43
N GLY A 102 -7.49 -10.74 14.92
CA GLY A 102 -8.52 -9.74 14.90
C GLY A 102 -9.25 -9.60 13.56
N ARG A 103 -9.55 -8.35 13.16
CA ARG A 103 -10.28 -8.02 11.94
C ARG A 103 -9.60 -6.90 11.16
N PHE A 104 -9.92 -6.84 9.89
CA PHE A 104 -9.57 -5.71 9.04
C PHE A 104 -10.50 -4.50 9.27
N LEU A 105 -10.14 -3.35 8.70
CA LEU A 105 -11.03 -2.17 8.67
C LEU A 105 -12.25 -2.47 7.80
N ASN A 106 -13.40 -2.03 8.25
CA ASN A 106 -14.64 -2.15 7.49
C ASN A 106 -15.15 -0.78 7.03
N GLN A 107 -16.16 -0.77 6.18
CA GLN A 107 -16.73 0.46 5.64
C GLN A 107 -17.25 1.40 6.75
N ALA A 108 -17.86 0.85 7.80
CA ALA A 108 -18.34 1.64 8.92
C ALA A 108 -17.21 2.34 9.70
N ASP A 109 -16.01 1.75 9.76
CA ASP A 109 -14.85 2.41 10.38
C ASP A 109 -14.44 3.65 9.60
N VAL A 110 -14.49 3.60 8.26
CA VAL A 110 -14.17 4.72 7.37
C VAL A 110 -15.25 5.79 7.45
N GLU A 111 -16.52 5.43 7.33
CA GLU A 111 -17.65 6.37 7.34
C GLU A 111 -17.81 7.09 8.68
N ASN A 112 -17.65 6.36 9.79
CA ASN A 112 -17.79 6.93 11.13
C ASN A 112 -16.50 7.53 11.68
N HIS A 113 -15.42 7.55 10.89
CA HIS A 113 -14.12 8.07 11.32
C HIS A 113 -13.65 7.45 12.64
N THR A 114 -13.82 6.15 12.81
CA THR A 114 -13.52 5.47 14.08
C THR A 114 -12.03 5.51 14.40
N ASN A 115 -11.70 5.67 15.67
CA ASN A 115 -10.31 5.64 16.13
C ASN A 115 -9.90 4.18 16.40
N VAL A 116 -9.78 3.41 15.35
CA VAL A 116 -9.26 2.03 15.37
C VAL A 116 -8.01 1.95 14.52
N CYS A 117 -7.13 1.01 14.85
CA CYS A 117 -5.93 0.77 14.07
C CYS A 117 -5.64 -0.73 13.94
N ILE A 118 -4.92 -1.06 12.87
CA ILE A 118 -4.28 -2.35 12.66
C ILE A 118 -2.78 -2.10 12.66
N ILE A 119 -2.02 -2.96 13.29
CA ILE A 119 -0.56 -2.84 13.37
C ILE A 119 0.09 -4.15 12.92
N PRO A 120 1.28 -4.10 12.30
CA PRO A 120 2.09 -5.28 12.03
C PRO A 120 2.54 -5.94 13.34
N GLU A 121 2.80 -7.25 13.30
CA GLU A 121 3.28 -8.04 14.43
C GLU A 121 4.51 -7.41 15.08
N LYS A 122 5.47 -6.99 14.28
CA LYS A 122 6.67 -6.29 14.77
C LYS A 122 6.37 -4.98 15.50
N THR A 123 5.40 -4.20 15.01
CA THR A 123 4.98 -2.98 15.72
C THR A 123 4.32 -3.32 17.05
N ALA A 124 3.53 -4.40 17.12
CA ALA A 124 2.93 -4.88 18.37
C ALA A 124 4.02 -5.27 19.38
N GLU A 125 4.99 -6.08 18.97
CA GLU A 125 6.11 -6.48 19.83
C GLU A 125 6.96 -5.30 20.30
N ASP A 126 7.33 -4.41 19.39
CA ASP A 126 8.25 -3.30 19.66
C ASP A 126 7.62 -2.13 20.44
N MET A 127 6.31 -1.93 20.32
CA MET A 127 5.57 -0.83 20.99
C MET A 127 4.87 -1.31 22.26
N ILE A 128 4.19 -2.47 22.18
CA ILE A 128 3.30 -2.99 23.22
C ILE A 128 4.01 -4.07 24.05
N GLY A 129 4.86 -4.90 23.39
CA GLY A 129 5.65 -5.94 24.02
C GLY A 129 5.11 -7.36 23.81
N TYR A 130 3.97 -7.49 23.12
CA TYR A 130 3.35 -8.78 22.77
C TYR A 130 2.40 -8.64 21.58
N THR A 131 2.23 -9.75 20.84
CA THR A 131 1.46 -9.78 19.59
C THR A 131 -0.06 -9.79 19.83
N ASP A 132 -0.54 -10.49 20.88
CA ASP A 132 -1.99 -10.53 21.21
C ASP A 132 -2.42 -9.26 21.94
N CYS A 133 -2.45 -8.17 21.21
CA CYS A 133 -2.72 -6.82 21.70
C CYS A 133 -4.09 -6.27 21.25
N LEU A 134 -5.03 -7.15 20.87
CA LEU A 134 -6.36 -6.69 20.48
C LEU A 134 -7.07 -5.98 21.65
N GLY A 135 -7.65 -4.82 21.36
CA GLY A 135 -8.32 -3.99 22.34
C GLY A 135 -7.40 -3.00 23.08
N GLU A 136 -6.08 -3.11 22.93
CA GLU A 136 -5.14 -2.16 23.50
C GLU A 136 -5.26 -0.78 22.84
N GLU A 137 -4.97 0.28 23.60
CA GLU A 137 -5.02 1.67 23.13
C GLU A 137 -3.63 2.19 22.79
N LEU A 138 -3.34 2.35 21.50
CA LEU A 138 -2.14 3.02 21.00
C LEU A 138 -2.41 4.50 20.77
N SER A 139 -1.63 5.38 21.36
CA SER A 139 -1.75 6.82 21.10
C SER A 139 -0.90 7.22 19.89
N LEU A 140 -1.52 7.85 18.89
CA LEU A 140 -0.87 8.43 17.73
C LEU A 140 -1.08 9.94 17.76
N ASN A 141 -0.02 10.72 17.87
CA ASN A 141 -0.06 12.19 18.05
C ASN A 141 -1.03 12.65 19.18
N GLY A 142 -1.14 11.86 20.25
CA GLY A 142 -2.02 12.16 21.39
C GLY A 142 -3.46 11.68 21.24
N VAL A 143 -3.86 11.17 20.07
CA VAL A 143 -5.18 10.56 19.83
C VAL A 143 -5.08 9.06 20.08
N LYS A 144 -5.99 8.51 20.87
CA LYS A 144 -6.03 7.07 21.19
C LYS A 144 -6.74 6.31 20.09
N TYR A 145 -6.08 5.23 19.63
CA TYR A 145 -6.60 4.28 18.65
C TYR A 145 -6.65 2.89 19.28
N THR A 146 -7.78 2.22 19.15
CA THR A 146 -7.93 0.83 19.62
C THR A 146 -7.39 -0.13 18.57
N VAL A 147 -6.51 -1.04 18.97
CA VAL A 147 -5.99 -2.09 18.09
C VAL A 147 -7.09 -3.11 17.83
N VAL A 148 -7.54 -3.25 16.58
CA VAL A 148 -8.60 -4.17 16.16
C VAL A 148 -8.08 -5.34 15.33
N GLY A 149 -6.83 -5.26 14.89
CA GLY A 149 -6.19 -6.33 14.12
C GLY A 149 -4.68 -6.24 14.19
N VAL A 150 -4.03 -7.37 13.95
CA VAL A 150 -2.58 -7.47 13.81
C VAL A 150 -2.30 -8.14 12.46
N PHE A 151 -1.47 -7.51 11.64
CA PHE A 151 -0.97 -8.09 10.40
C PHE A 151 0.18 -9.04 10.66
N GLN A 152 0.23 -10.13 9.90
CA GLN A 152 1.42 -10.94 9.79
C GLN A 152 2.52 -10.14 9.08
N ASP A 153 3.73 -10.17 9.61
CA ASP A 153 4.86 -9.56 8.95
C ASP A 153 5.24 -10.38 7.70
N ASP A 154 5.51 -9.67 6.61
CA ASP A 154 6.01 -10.26 5.37
C ASP A 154 7.50 -9.95 5.22
N ASP A 155 8.32 -10.74 5.92
CA ASP A 155 9.78 -10.58 5.92
C ASP A 155 10.44 -10.99 4.58
N GLU A 156 9.71 -11.64 3.67
CA GLU A 156 10.22 -12.15 2.41
C GLU A 156 10.01 -11.17 1.24
N SER A 157 9.01 -10.28 1.35
CA SER A 157 8.77 -9.28 0.31
C SER A 157 9.79 -8.14 0.35
N LEU A 158 10.01 -7.50 -0.81
CA LEU A 158 10.89 -6.33 -0.89
C LEU A 158 10.40 -5.20 0.02
N THR A 159 9.09 -5.00 0.09
CA THR A 159 8.46 -4.02 0.96
C THR A 159 8.71 -4.37 2.43
N GLY A 160 8.54 -5.63 2.83
CA GLY A 160 8.83 -6.11 4.18
C GLY A 160 10.30 -5.90 4.57
N ILE A 161 11.22 -6.26 3.67
CA ILE A 161 12.66 -6.05 3.88
C ILE A 161 13.00 -4.56 4.08
N LEU A 162 12.44 -3.68 3.23
CA LEU A 162 12.69 -2.23 3.29
C LEU A 162 12.05 -1.57 4.52
N THR A 163 10.92 -2.10 4.99
CA THR A 163 10.18 -1.55 6.14
C THR A 163 10.48 -2.28 7.45
N LYS A 164 11.35 -3.27 7.44
CA LYS A 164 11.67 -4.14 8.59
C LYS A 164 11.97 -3.42 9.91
N ASN A 165 12.51 -2.22 9.85
CA ASN A 165 12.82 -1.40 11.02
C ASN A 165 11.85 -0.24 11.23
N SER A 166 10.77 -0.16 10.44
CA SER A 166 9.79 0.91 10.52
C SER A 166 8.60 0.50 11.37
N MET A 167 8.22 1.33 12.31
CA MET A 167 6.95 1.16 13.02
C MET A 167 5.82 1.64 12.12
N MET A 168 4.82 0.81 11.91
CA MET A 168 3.68 1.09 11.03
C MET A 168 2.36 0.92 11.77
N ALA A 169 1.37 1.71 11.37
CA ALA A 169 -0.02 1.55 11.82
C ALA A 169 -0.95 1.88 10.64
N TYR A 170 -2.05 1.17 10.54
CA TYR A 170 -3.07 1.35 9.52
C TYR A 170 -4.35 1.82 10.21
N VAL A 171 -4.84 2.97 9.81
CA VAL A 171 -6.06 3.58 10.36
C VAL A 171 -7.06 3.85 9.23
N PRO A 172 -8.36 4.02 9.51
CA PRO A 172 -9.29 4.47 8.49
C PRO A 172 -8.77 5.75 7.80
N TYR A 173 -8.86 5.83 6.47
CA TYR A 173 -8.37 6.99 5.72
C TYR A 173 -8.91 8.30 6.27
N THR A 174 -10.20 8.32 6.61
CA THR A 174 -10.88 9.48 7.19
C THR A 174 -10.35 9.86 8.57
N SER A 175 -9.84 8.90 9.35
CA SER A 175 -9.18 9.14 10.64
C SER A 175 -7.77 9.69 10.44
N LEU A 176 -7.06 9.24 9.37
CA LEU A 176 -5.76 9.80 9.01
C LEU A 176 -5.84 11.28 8.66
N MET A 177 -6.89 11.72 7.96
CA MET A 177 -7.11 13.15 7.68
C MET A 177 -7.26 14.01 8.94
N ARG A 178 -7.77 13.44 10.02
CA ARG A 178 -7.84 14.13 11.32
C ARG A 178 -6.52 14.11 12.08
N LEU A 179 -5.72 13.06 11.87
CA LEU A 179 -4.43 12.88 12.53
C LEU A 179 -3.36 13.79 11.95
N SER A 180 -3.43 14.09 10.65
CA SER A 180 -2.43 14.87 9.93
C SER A 180 -3.07 15.91 9.02
N SER A 181 -2.66 17.16 9.18
CA SER A 181 -3.09 18.27 8.33
C SER A 181 -2.50 18.23 6.90
N THR A 182 -1.55 17.34 6.65
CA THR A 182 -0.97 17.14 5.30
C THR A 182 -1.78 16.19 4.45
N VAL A 183 -2.71 15.45 5.05
CA VAL A 183 -3.61 14.53 4.34
C VAL A 183 -4.96 15.21 4.18
N SER A 184 -5.44 15.27 2.95
CA SER A 184 -6.72 15.90 2.59
C SER A 184 -7.75 14.85 2.16
N SER A 185 -8.97 15.28 1.90
CA SER A 185 -10.02 14.43 1.33
C SER A 185 -9.75 14.02 -0.12
N SER A 186 -8.82 14.72 -0.78
CA SER A 186 -8.33 14.39 -2.10
C SER A 186 -6.92 13.78 -2.02
N PHE A 187 -6.61 12.88 -2.91
CA PHE A 187 -5.31 12.25 -2.98
C PHE A 187 -4.80 12.22 -4.42
N SER A 188 -3.50 12.32 -4.57
CA SER A 188 -2.80 12.31 -5.86
C SER A 188 -2.31 10.91 -6.25
N SER A 189 -2.37 9.93 -5.36
CA SER A 189 -1.95 8.56 -5.66
C SER A 189 -2.92 7.55 -5.08
N PHE A 190 -3.19 6.50 -5.85
CA PHE A 190 -4.04 5.37 -5.45
C PHE A 190 -3.65 4.12 -6.22
N SER A 191 -3.99 2.97 -5.65
CA SER A 191 -3.79 1.67 -6.27
C SER A 191 -5.11 1.10 -6.76
N VAL A 192 -5.07 0.38 -7.89
CA VAL A 192 -6.23 -0.27 -8.50
C VAL A 192 -5.85 -1.70 -8.86
N SER A 193 -6.69 -2.66 -8.53
CA SER A 193 -6.53 -4.06 -8.94
C SER A 193 -7.41 -4.38 -10.14
N ALA A 194 -7.02 -5.39 -10.91
CA ALA A 194 -7.95 -6.05 -11.84
C ALA A 194 -9.04 -6.79 -11.05
N PRO A 195 -10.22 -7.04 -11.65
CA PRO A 195 -11.22 -7.95 -11.09
C PRO A 195 -10.63 -9.35 -10.86
N GLU A 196 -11.21 -10.13 -9.94
CA GLU A 196 -10.70 -11.44 -9.51
C GLU A 196 -10.39 -12.41 -10.68
N ASN A 197 -11.18 -12.35 -11.78
CA ASN A 197 -10.95 -13.14 -12.98
C ASN A 197 -10.63 -12.26 -14.21
N GLY A 198 -10.23 -11.01 -13.99
CA GLY A 198 -9.96 -10.03 -15.03
C GLY A 198 -8.49 -9.96 -15.42
N ASN A 199 -8.24 -9.30 -16.55
CA ASN A 199 -6.91 -9.02 -17.05
C ASN A 199 -6.51 -7.59 -16.63
N ILE A 200 -5.28 -7.43 -16.15
CA ILE A 200 -4.72 -6.14 -15.74
C ILE A 200 -4.70 -5.13 -16.91
N ASP A 201 -4.44 -5.58 -18.14
CA ASP A 201 -4.44 -4.71 -19.32
C ASP A 201 -5.83 -4.12 -19.61
N THR A 202 -6.88 -4.89 -19.29
CA THR A 202 -8.27 -4.41 -19.41
C THR A 202 -8.57 -3.38 -18.34
N ALA A 203 -8.12 -3.60 -17.10
CA ALA A 203 -8.26 -2.66 -16.00
C ALA A 203 -7.46 -1.38 -16.25
N GLU A 204 -6.23 -1.49 -16.80
CA GLU A 204 -5.40 -0.36 -17.19
C GLU A 204 -6.10 0.50 -18.28
N SER A 205 -6.61 -0.14 -19.32
CA SER A 205 -7.33 0.55 -20.40
C SER A 205 -8.59 1.24 -19.90
N ALA A 206 -9.35 0.59 -19.01
CA ALA A 206 -10.53 1.16 -18.39
C ALA A 206 -10.17 2.36 -17.49
N MET A 207 -9.15 2.21 -16.66
CA MET A 207 -8.67 3.29 -15.77
C MET A 207 -8.17 4.48 -16.61
N LYS A 208 -7.39 4.24 -17.66
CA LYS A 208 -6.94 5.30 -18.57
C LYS A 208 -8.13 6.04 -19.20
N GLN A 209 -9.16 5.33 -19.64
CA GLN A 209 -10.38 5.93 -20.20
C GLN A 209 -11.09 6.84 -19.17
N LEU A 210 -11.28 6.35 -17.92
CA LEU A 210 -11.94 7.11 -16.86
C LEU A 210 -11.14 8.38 -16.45
N LEU A 211 -9.82 8.26 -16.42
CA LEU A 211 -8.94 9.40 -16.11
C LEU A 211 -8.96 10.44 -17.25
N LEU A 212 -8.90 10.03 -18.51
CA LEU A 212 -9.00 10.93 -19.67
C LEU A 212 -10.33 11.67 -19.66
N GLU A 213 -11.45 10.98 -19.46
CA GLU A 213 -12.79 11.60 -19.35
C GLU A 213 -12.84 12.61 -18.20
N ARG A 214 -12.23 12.29 -17.06
CA ARG A 214 -12.20 13.18 -15.90
C ARG A 214 -11.30 14.41 -16.12
N PHE A 215 -10.15 14.23 -16.75
CA PHE A 215 -9.12 15.27 -16.89
C PHE A 215 -9.07 15.91 -18.29
N HIS A 216 -10.21 15.91 -18.99
CA HIS A 216 -10.36 16.63 -20.27
C HIS A 216 -9.41 16.14 -21.37
N GLU A 217 -9.22 14.83 -21.51
CA GLU A 217 -8.36 14.16 -22.50
C GLU A 217 -6.85 14.52 -22.37
N ASP A 218 -6.41 15.00 -21.18
CA ASP A 218 -5.01 15.37 -20.93
C ASP A 218 -4.25 14.16 -20.37
N GLU A 219 -3.42 13.53 -21.22
CA GLU A 219 -2.58 12.38 -20.82
C GLU A 219 -1.45 12.78 -19.87
N ASP A 220 -1.02 14.04 -19.84
CA ASP A 220 0.04 14.52 -18.95
C ASP A 220 -0.46 14.78 -17.52
N ALA A 221 -1.79 14.77 -17.32
CA ALA A 221 -2.42 15.01 -16.02
C ALA A 221 -2.24 13.84 -15.04
N PHE A 222 -1.91 12.66 -15.53
CA PHE A 222 -1.76 11.44 -14.70
C PHE A 222 -0.72 10.47 -15.27
N SER A 223 -0.28 9.53 -14.47
CA SER A 223 0.51 8.38 -14.88
C SER A 223 -0.06 7.10 -14.29
N ILE A 224 -0.05 6.04 -15.08
CA ILE A 224 -0.42 4.69 -14.67
C ILE A 224 0.84 3.84 -14.76
N LEU A 225 1.22 3.20 -13.67
CA LEU A 225 2.33 2.27 -13.60
C LEU A 225 1.76 0.88 -13.35
N SER A 226 1.92 -0.02 -14.31
CA SER A 226 1.61 -1.44 -14.17
C SER A 226 2.88 -2.24 -13.94
N GLN A 227 2.74 -3.42 -13.36
CA GLN A 227 3.88 -4.31 -13.12
C GLN A 227 4.48 -4.79 -14.43
N ASN A 228 3.66 -5.04 -15.46
CA ASN A 228 4.12 -5.44 -16.78
C ASN A 228 5.08 -4.41 -17.39
N MET A 229 4.82 -3.10 -17.19
CA MET A 229 5.71 -2.03 -17.64
C MET A 229 7.07 -2.06 -16.93
N LEU A 230 7.11 -2.45 -15.65
CA LEU A 230 8.36 -2.61 -14.90
C LEU A 230 9.16 -3.82 -15.39
N GLU A 231 8.51 -4.95 -15.66
CA GLU A 231 9.14 -6.14 -16.20
C GLU A 231 9.70 -5.88 -17.61
N ASP A 232 8.95 -5.22 -18.46
CA ASP A 232 9.39 -4.83 -19.81
C ASP A 232 10.57 -3.87 -19.77
N ALA A 233 10.56 -2.90 -18.87
CA ALA A 233 11.68 -1.97 -18.68
C ALA A 233 12.95 -2.67 -18.18
N MET A 234 12.82 -3.72 -17.38
CA MET A 234 13.97 -4.51 -16.87
C MET A 234 14.49 -5.53 -17.89
N THR A 235 13.64 -6.00 -18.81
CA THR A 235 14.01 -7.00 -19.82
C THR A 235 14.72 -6.36 -21.01
N ASN A 236 14.54 -5.04 -21.23
CA ASN A 236 15.14 -4.29 -22.34
C ASN A 236 16.48 -3.60 -21.99
N VAL A 237 17.12 -3.97 -20.86
CA VAL A 237 18.46 -3.54 -20.44
C VAL A 237 19.44 -4.70 -20.55
#